data_c9aa09fac590650367298b8295cfedf7
#
_entry.id   c9aa09fac590650367298b8295cfedf7
#
_cell.length_a   1.000
_cell.length_b   1.000
_cell.length_c   1.000
_cell.angle_alpha   90.00
_cell.angle_beta   90.00
_cell.angle_gamma   90.00
#
_symmetry.space_group_name_H-M   'P 1'
#
loop_
_entity.id
_entity.type
_entity.pdbx_description
1 polymer ?
#
loop_
_entity_poly.entity_id
_entity_poly.type
_entity_poly.pdbx_seq_one_letter_code
_entity_poly.pdbx_strand_id
1 'polypeptide(L)'
;GAAYPALIVAIVAILLGAAIVPFLEVSLIPAFKQTDLLINWEGPPGTSRLEMNRIMTQVGEEIEAIPGVRNVGFEVGRAITGDQVVGINSGEIWVGLEPGADHDATVAAIDGTIDSYPGLLHAVQTYKPERLGEALLGAGQDVAVRIYGVDLEVLRQKAQEVEAVLAGVDGL
;
A
#
# COMPACT_ATOMS: atom_id res chain seq x y z
N GLY A 1 47.70 -17.54 30.37
CA GLY A 1 48.01 -17.54 28.92
C GLY A 1 46.79 -17.69 28.00
N ALA A 2 45.54 -17.84 28.52
CA ALA A 2 44.36 -18.07 27.68
C ALA A 2 43.52 -16.80 27.37
N ALA A 3 43.90 -15.64 27.87
CA ALA A 3 43.14 -14.40 27.73
C ALA A 3 43.20 -13.81 26.31
N TYR A 4 44.34 -13.88 25.63
CA TYR A 4 44.51 -13.33 24.30
C TYR A 4 43.69 -14.04 23.19
N PRO A 5 43.66 -15.39 23.12
CA PRO A 5 42.82 -16.05 22.11
C PRO A 5 41.33 -15.81 22.38
N ALA A 6 40.87 -15.72 23.61
CA ALA A 6 39.47 -15.37 23.91
C ALA A 6 39.13 -13.95 23.47
N LEU A 7 40.03 -12.99 23.67
CA LEU A 7 39.87 -11.60 23.23
C LEU A 7 39.77 -11.52 21.70
N ILE A 8 40.64 -12.24 20.97
CA ILE A 8 40.63 -12.28 19.52
C ILE A 8 39.29 -12.84 18.99
N VAL A 9 38.82 -13.95 19.58
CA VAL A 9 37.52 -14.55 19.20
C VAL A 9 36.37 -13.56 19.45
N ALA A 10 36.38 -12.85 20.59
CA ALA A 10 35.34 -11.85 20.89
C ALA A 10 35.35 -10.69 19.88
N ILE A 11 36.53 -10.17 19.54
CA ILE A 11 36.66 -9.10 18.54
C ILE A 11 36.17 -9.56 17.16
N VAL A 12 36.56 -10.75 16.72
CA VAL A 12 36.11 -11.31 15.43
C VAL A 12 34.59 -11.49 15.43
N ALA A 13 33.99 -11.98 16.50
CA ALA A 13 32.54 -12.13 16.62
C ALA A 13 31.80 -10.78 16.54
N ILE A 14 32.32 -9.74 17.18
CA ILE A 14 31.78 -8.37 17.12
C ILE A 14 31.87 -7.81 15.70
N LEU A 15 33.02 -7.97 15.05
CA LEU A 15 33.22 -7.49 13.67
C LEU A 15 32.32 -8.21 12.68
N LEU A 16 32.15 -9.52 12.81
CA LEU A 16 31.23 -10.29 12.00
C LEU A 16 29.77 -9.87 12.25
N GLY A 17 29.39 -9.65 13.50
CA GLY A 17 28.07 -9.14 13.85
C GLY A 17 27.81 -7.77 13.23
N ALA A 18 28.75 -6.84 13.34
CA ALA A 18 28.64 -5.51 12.75
C ALA A 18 28.59 -5.54 11.22
N ALA A 19 29.30 -6.47 10.58
CA ALA A 19 29.28 -6.63 9.13
C ALA A 19 27.93 -7.19 8.60
N ILE A 20 27.17 -7.89 9.42
CA ILE A 20 25.86 -8.45 9.06
C ILE A 20 24.74 -7.40 9.16
N VAL A 21 24.88 -6.39 10.06
CA VAL A 21 23.84 -5.37 10.30
C VAL A 21 23.33 -4.69 9.01
N PRO A 22 24.16 -4.25 8.05
CA PRO A 22 23.66 -3.61 6.83
C PRO A 22 22.91 -4.56 5.88
N PHE A 23 23.02 -5.88 6.08
CA PHE A 23 22.28 -6.88 5.30
C PHE A 23 20.98 -7.35 5.97
N LEU A 24 20.71 -6.86 7.18
CA LEU A 24 19.43 -7.06 7.85
C LEU A 24 18.44 -6.04 7.30
N GLU A 25 17.46 -6.51 6.54
CA GLU A 25 16.29 -5.71 6.20
C GLU A 25 15.50 -5.40 7.47
N VAL A 26 15.74 -4.20 8.03
CA VAL A 26 14.99 -3.74 9.21
C VAL A 26 13.70 -3.13 8.72
N SER A 27 12.64 -3.92 8.69
CA SER A 27 11.28 -3.41 8.51
C SER A 27 10.64 -3.18 9.88
N LEU A 28 10.18 -1.96 10.14
CA LEU A 28 9.41 -1.63 11.33
C LEU A 28 8.04 -2.35 11.34
N ILE A 29 7.55 -2.68 10.17
CA ILE A 29 6.30 -3.41 9.97
C ILE A 29 6.62 -4.69 9.21
N PRO A 30 6.58 -5.87 9.86
CA PRO A 30 6.80 -7.13 9.14
C PRO A 30 5.77 -7.30 8.01
N ALA A 31 6.23 -7.68 6.84
CA ALA A 31 5.34 -8.07 5.74
C ALA A 31 4.64 -9.39 6.10
N PHE A 32 3.47 -9.30 6.71
CA PHE A 32 2.64 -10.47 6.94
C PHE A 32 1.93 -10.83 5.63
N LYS A 33 2.11 -12.05 5.13
CA LYS A 33 1.23 -12.62 4.11
C LYS A 33 -0.13 -12.87 4.78
N GLN A 34 -1.02 -11.88 4.69
CA GLN A 34 -2.36 -11.98 5.25
C GLN A 34 -3.32 -12.50 4.17
N THR A 35 -4.32 -13.20 4.62
CA THR A 35 -5.43 -13.68 3.76
C THR A 35 -6.43 -12.57 3.40
N ASP A 36 -6.24 -11.36 3.91
CA ASP A 36 -7.14 -10.24 3.67
C ASP A 36 -6.35 -9.07 3.05
N LEU A 37 -6.83 -8.60 1.92
CA LEU A 37 -6.30 -7.45 1.19
C LEU A 37 -7.24 -6.27 1.33
N LEU A 38 -6.69 -5.08 1.34
CA LEU A 38 -7.41 -3.81 1.28
C LEU A 38 -6.97 -3.06 0.03
N ILE A 39 -7.93 -2.68 -0.79
CA ILE A 39 -7.71 -1.91 -2.00
C ILE A 39 -8.37 -0.56 -1.80
N ASN A 40 -7.54 0.49 -1.70
CA ASN A 40 -8.03 1.85 -1.72
C ASN A 40 -8.20 2.29 -3.15
N TRP A 41 -9.35 2.91 -3.43
CA TRP A 41 -9.69 3.34 -4.76
C TRP A 41 -10.22 4.77 -4.77
N GLU A 42 -9.64 5.60 -5.62
CA GLU A 42 -10.03 7.00 -5.75
C GLU A 42 -10.31 7.35 -7.21
N GLY A 43 -11.54 7.78 -7.46
CA GLY A 43 -11.98 8.29 -8.76
C GLY A 43 -11.64 9.78 -8.95
N PRO A 44 -11.69 10.27 -10.18
CA PRO A 44 -11.46 11.67 -10.47
C PRO A 44 -12.39 12.59 -9.67
N PRO A 45 -11.92 13.79 -9.29
CA PRO A 45 -12.77 14.76 -8.64
C PRO A 45 -14.03 15.05 -9.45
N GLY A 46 -15.19 14.99 -8.78
CA GLY A 46 -16.49 15.16 -9.43
C GLY A 46 -17.20 13.86 -9.81
N THR A 47 -16.55 12.70 -9.64
CA THR A 47 -17.22 11.41 -9.81
C THR A 47 -18.35 11.28 -8.79
N SER A 48 -19.56 10.95 -9.26
CA SER A 48 -20.72 10.81 -8.39
C SER A 48 -20.67 9.51 -7.60
N ARG A 49 -21.32 9.50 -6.42
CA ARG A 49 -21.45 8.29 -5.62
C ARG A 49 -22.14 7.14 -6.38
N LEU A 50 -23.10 7.48 -7.25
CA LEU A 50 -23.81 6.47 -8.06
C LEU A 50 -22.86 5.79 -9.04
N GLU A 51 -22.01 6.57 -9.70
CA GLU A 51 -21.01 6.04 -10.63
C GLU A 51 -19.93 5.23 -9.89
N MET A 52 -19.45 5.72 -8.75
CA MET A 52 -18.53 4.94 -7.91
C MET A 52 -19.13 3.60 -7.49
N ASN A 53 -20.38 3.58 -7.03
CA ASN A 53 -21.06 2.32 -6.70
C ASN A 53 -21.14 1.37 -7.90
N ARG A 54 -21.47 1.89 -9.09
CA ARG A 54 -21.52 1.08 -10.31
C ARG A 54 -20.18 0.42 -10.63
N ILE A 55 -19.11 1.22 -10.58
CA ILE A 55 -17.74 0.75 -10.82
C ILE A 55 -17.33 -0.28 -9.77
N MET A 56 -17.54 0.03 -8.49
CA MET A 56 -17.15 -0.86 -7.39
C MET A 56 -17.91 -2.19 -7.40
N THR A 57 -19.19 -2.18 -7.81
CA THR A 57 -19.97 -3.41 -8.00
C THR A 57 -19.38 -4.25 -9.12
N GLN A 58 -19.11 -3.66 -10.27
CA GLN A 58 -18.56 -4.38 -11.40
C GLN A 58 -17.17 -4.97 -11.09
N VAL A 59 -16.29 -4.17 -10.53
CA VAL A 59 -14.94 -4.62 -10.12
C VAL A 59 -15.02 -5.70 -9.04
N GLY A 60 -15.93 -5.53 -8.07
CA GLY A 60 -16.15 -6.53 -7.04
C GLY A 60 -16.54 -7.89 -7.60
N GLU A 61 -17.45 -7.93 -8.57
CA GLU A 61 -17.86 -9.16 -9.28
C GLU A 61 -16.69 -9.77 -10.08
N GLU A 62 -15.88 -8.94 -10.73
CA GLU A 62 -14.70 -9.40 -11.48
C GLU A 62 -13.63 -9.98 -10.56
N ILE A 63 -13.36 -9.33 -9.41
CA ILE A 63 -12.41 -9.82 -8.40
C ILE A 63 -12.92 -11.11 -7.74
N GLU A 64 -14.22 -11.20 -7.43
CA GLU A 64 -14.81 -12.41 -6.82
C GLU A 64 -14.71 -13.63 -7.74
N ALA A 65 -14.64 -13.43 -9.07
CA ALA A 65 -14.46 -14.50 -10.04
C ALA A 65 -13.01 -15.00 -10.15
N ILE A 66 -12.04 -14.36 -9.51
CA ILE A 66 -10.62 -14.76 -9.55
C ILE A 66 -10.41 -15.99 -8.67
N PRO A 67 -9.74 -17.06 -9.19
CA PRO A 67 -9.40 -18.22 -8.38
C PRO A 67 -8.54 -17.85 -7.17
N GLY A 68 -8.93 -18.31 -5.98
CA GLY A 68 -8.25 -18.00 -4.73
C GLY A 68 -8.88 -16.84 -3.96
N VAL A 69 -9.84 -16.13 -4.52
CA VAL A 69 -10.67 -15.16 -3.80
C VAL A 69 -11.85 -15.89 -3.14
N ARG A 70 -12.06 -15.65 -1.86
CA ARG A 70 -13.14 -16.26 -1.05
C ARG A 70 -14.37 -15.36 -0.97
N ASN A 71 -14.15 -14.06 -0.79
CA ASN A 71 -15.21 -13.07 -0.65
C ASN A 71 -14.69 -11.68 -0.94
N VAL A 72 -15.54 -10.82 -1.44
CA VAL A 72 -15.28 -9.41 -1.70
C VAL A 72 -16.35 -8.56 -1.02
N GLY A 73 -15.93 -7.49 -0.39
CA GLY A 73 -16.82 -6.47 0.17
C GLY A 73 -16.29 -5.09 -0.19
N PHE A 74 -17.17 -4.11 -0.35
CA PHE A 74 -16.72 -2.75 -0.63
C PHE A 74 -17.61 -1.70 0.04
N GLU A 75 -17.04 -0.52 0.25
CA GLU A 75 -17.79 0.69 0.61
C GLU A 75 -17.39 1.86 -0.29
N VAL A 76 -18.31 2.81 -0.46
CA VAL A 76 -18.09 4.02 -1.25
C VAL A 76 -18.33 5.24 -0.37
N GLY A 77 -17.35 6.12 -0.31
CA GLY A 77 -17.36 7.30 0.51
C GLY A 77 -17.11 6.96 1.99
N ARG A 78 -17.57 7.83 2.87
CA ARG A 78 -17.36 7.72 4.30
C ARG A 78 -18.40 6.81 4.96
N ALA A 79 -17.95 5.84 5.72
CA ALA A 79 -18.84 5.11 6.65
C ALA A 79 -19.35 6.05 7.75
N ILE A 80 -20.58 5.83 8.24
CA ILE A 80 -21.22 6.67 9.28
C ILE A 80 -20.37 6.71 10.56
N THR A 81 -19.68 5.62 10.87
CA THR A 81 -18.82 5.47 12.06
C THR A 81 -17.33 5.53 11.72
N GLY A 82 -16.98 5.87 10.46
CA GLY A 82 -15.59 5.95 10.02
C GLY A 82 -14.87 7.16 10.63
N ASP A 83 -13.63 6.95 11.01
CA ASP A 83 -12.72 7.97 11.50
C ASP A 83 -12.05 8.78 10.38
N GLN A 84 -12.08 8.26 9.15
CA GLN A 84 -11.50 8.91 7.98
C GLN A 84 -12.50 9.83 7.27
N VAL A 85 -12.03 10.99 6.87
CA VAL A 85 -12.78 11.94 6.04
C VAL A 85 -12.40 11.71 4.57
N VAL A 86 -13.17 10.89 3.88
CA VAL A 86 -12.99 10.59 2.46
C VAL A 86 -14.11 11.17 1.62
N GLY A 87 -13.83 11.47 0.35
CA GLY A 87 -14.80 11.95 -0.62
C GLY A 87 -15.77 10.88 -1.10
N ILE A 88 -16.85 11.30 -1.76
CA ILE A 88 -17.82 10.39 -2.39
C ILE A 88 -17.25 9.68 -3.62
N ASN A 89 -16.11 10.14 -4.12
CA ASN A 89 -15.32 9.56 -5.20
C ASN A 89 -14.24 8.59 -4.71
N SER A 90 -14.22 8.28 -3.42
CA SER A 90 -13.31 7.34 -2.78
C SER A 90 -14.04 6.09 -2.36
N GLY A 91 -13.37 4.95 -2.35
CA GLY A 91 -13.92 3.69 -1.90
C GLY A 91 -12.84 2.72 -1.45
N GLU A 92 -13.22 1.77 -0.62
CA GLU A 92 -12.37 0.69 -0.16
C GLU A 92 -12.98 -0.66 -0.57
N ILE A 93 -12.14 -1.59 -1.06
CA ILE A 93 -12.54 -2.97 -1.35
C ILE A 93 -11.75 -3.88 -0.42
N TRP A 94 -12.46 -4.71 0.32
CA TRP A 94 -11.87 -5.78 1.14
C TRP A 94 -11.96 -7.10 0.38
N VAL A 95 -10.82 -7.73 0.17
CA VAL A 95 -10.74 -9.01 -0.51
C VAL A 95 -10.21 -10.06 0.45
N GLY A 96 -11.02 -11.05 0.78
CA GLY A 96 -10.60 -12.21 1.54
C GLY A 96 -10.11 -13.31 0.62
N LEU A 97 -8.88 -13.81 0.84
CA LEU A 97 -8.32 -14.92 0.08
C LEU A 97 -8.63 -16.26 0.73
N GLU A 98 -8.69 -17.32 -0.07
CA GLU A 98 -8.83 -18.68 0.45
C GLU A 98 -7.57 -19.14 1.18
N PRO A 99 -7.71 -19.86 2.30
CA PRO A 99 -6.58 -20.49 2.97
C PRO A 99 -5.89 -21.49 2.04
N GLY A 100 -4.62 -21.22 1.69
CA GLY A 100 -3.85 -22.07 0.81
C GLY A 100 -3.87 -21.68 -0.68
N ALA A 101 -4.56 -20.62 -1.04
CA ALA A 101 -4.41 -19.99 -2.36
C ALA A 101 -2.97 -19.53 -2.60
N ASP A 102 -2.53 -19.55 -3.85
CA ASP A 102 -1.28 -18.91 -4.24
C ASP A 102 -1.45 -17.38 -4.13
N HIS A 103 -0.98 -16.84 -3.00
CA HIS A 103 -1.11 -15.44 -2.66
C HIS A 103 -0.57 -14.52 -3.76
N ASP A 104 0.63 -14.80 -4.24
CA ASP A 104 1.32 -13.91 -5.17
C ASP A 104 0.64 -13.93 -6.56
N ALA A 105 0.20 -15.11 -7.01
CA ALA A 105 -0.56 -15.26 -8.25
C ALA A 105 -1.95 -14.60 -8.16
N THR A 106 -2.63 -14.75 -7.02
CA THR A 106 -3.96 -14.15 -6.81
C THR A 106 -3.86 -12.62 -6.75
N VAL A 107 -2.87 -12.07 -6.02
CA VAL A 107 -2.63 -10.61 -5.97
C VAL A 107 -2.32 -10.08 -7.36
N ALA A 108 -1.45 -10.71 -8.13
CA ALA A 108 -1.13 -10.29 -9.50
C ALA A 108 -2.37 -10.31 -10.42
N ALA A 109 -3.27 -11.27 -10.25
CA ALA A 109 -4.52 -11.32 -11.02
C ALA A 109 -5.48 -10.18 -10.61
N ILE A 110 -5.56 -9.87 -9.31
CA ILE A 110 -6.33 -8.73 -8.80
C ILE A 110 -5.79 -7.42 -9.35
N ASP A 111 -4.47 -7.19 -9.28
CA ASP A 111 -3.80 -6.00 -9.83
C ASP A 111 -4.12 -5.85 -11.31
N GLY A 112 -3.99 -6.92 -12.09
CA GLY A 112 -4.32 -6.91 -13.53
C GLY A 112 -5.79 -6.56 -13.82
N THR A 113 -6.71 -6.98 -12.96
CA THR A 113 -8.14 -6.61 -13.09
C THR A 113 -8.33 -5.12 -12.81
N ILE A 114 -7.71 -4.61 -11.75
CA ILE A 114 -7.84 -3.20 -11.33
C ILE A 114 -7.19 -2.27 -12.36
N ASP A 115 -6.03 -2.62 -12.89
CA ASP A 115 -5.31 -1.87 -13.93
C ASP A 115 -6.12 -1.72 -15.22
N SER A 116 -7.11 -2.57 -15.44
CA SER A 116 -8.01 -2.46 -16.60
C SER A 116 -8.98 -1.27 -16.51
N TYR A 117 -9.06 -0.58 -15.37
CA TYR A 117 -9.93 0.57 -15.11
C TYR A 117 -9.14 1.89 -15.16
N PRO A 118 -8.97 2.50 -16.33
CA PRO A 118 -8.16 3.71 -16.48
C PRO A 118 -8.80 4.92 -15.80
N GLY A 119 -7.96 5.78 -15.24
CA GLY A 119 -8.38 7.04 -14.61
C GLY A 119 -8.82 6.93 -13.16
N LEU A 120 -8.69 5.75 -12.56
CA LEU A 120 -8.87 5.53 -11.14
C LEU A 120 -7.49 5.33 -10.49
N LEU A 121 -7.22 6.08 -9.43
CA LEU A 121 -6.05 5.84 -8.61
C LEU A 121 -6.34 4.68 -7.66
N HIS A 122 -5.46 3.71 -7.60
CA HIS A 122 -5.62 2.56 -6.70
C HIS A 122 -4.31 2.20 -6.01
N ALA A 123 -4.42 1.58 -4.85
CA ALA A 123 -3.32 0.95 -4.15
C ALA A 123 -3.82 -0.34 -3.51
N VAL A 124 -3.19 -1.47 -3.88
CA VAL A 124 -3.45 -2.77 -3.27
C VAL A 124 -2.51 -2.95 -2.10
N GLN A 125 -3.04 -3.09 -0.91
CA GLN A 125 -2.26 -3.19 0.32
C GLN A 125 -2.78 -4.33 1.20
N THR A 126 -1.93 -4.78 2.11
CA THR A 126 -2.35 -5.70 3.16
C THR A 126 -2.93 -4.88 4.31
N TYR A 127 -4.13 -5.22 4.76
CA TYR A 127 -4.94 -4.42 5.70
C TYR A 127 -4.20 -3.94 6.97
N LYS A 128 -3.45 -4.82 7.64
CA LYS A 128 -2.78 -4.45 8.92
C LYS A 128 -1.60 -3.50 8.77
N PRO A 129 -0.66 -3.70 7.80
CA PRO A 129 0.43 -2.77 7.56
C PRO A 129 -0.05 -1.37 7.19
N GLU A 130 -1.10 -1.26 6.37
CA GLU A 130 -1.65 0.02 5.98
C GLU A 130 -2.18 0.81 7.18
N ARG A 131 -3.07 0.22 7.98
CA ARG A 131 -3.62 0.89 9.18
C ARG A 131 -2.54 1.25 10.20
N LEU A 132 -1.51 0.44 10.32
CA LEU A 132 -0.38 0.74 11.20
C LEU A 132 0.50 1.87 10.65
N GLY A 133 0.77 1.86 9.34
CA GLY A 133 1.50 2.93 8.63
C GLY A 133 0.78 4.26 8.73
N GLU A 134 -0.52 4.28 8.48
CA GLU A 134 -1.36 5.47 8.60
C GLU A 134 -1.38 6.03 10.04
N ALA A 135 -1.50 5.17 11.05
CA ALA A 135 -1.49 5.57 12.45
C ALA A 135 -0.13 6.09 12.93
N LEU A 136 0.98 5.53 12.42
CA LEU A 136 2.34 5.89 12.84
C LEU A 136 2.94 7.03 12.01
N LEU A 137 2.68 7.04 10.70
CA LEU A 137 3.31 7.97 9.75
C LEU A 137 2.35 9.10 9.31
N GLY A 138 1.06 8.95 9.57
CA GLY A 138 0.03 9.93 9.16
C GLY A 138 -0.17 10.00 7.64
N ALA A 139 0.33 9.02 6.91
CA ALA A 139 0.14 8.86 5.47
C ALA A 139 0.12 7.37 5.14
N GLY A 140 -0.77 6.94 4.24
CA GLY A 140 -0.85 5.56 3.75
C GLY A 140 0.25 5.18 2.75
N GLN A 141 1.24 6.04 2.56
CA GLN A 141 2.35 5.89 1.62
C GLN A 141 3.68 6.00 2.36
N ASP A 142 4.68 5.25 1.94
CA ASP A 142 6.03 5.25 2.54
C ASP A 142 6.72 6.60 2.40
N VAL A 143 6.42 7.34 1.32
CA VAL A 143 6.92 8.70 1.09
C VAL A 143 5.77 9.61 0.69
N ALA A 144 5.58 10.72 1.41
CA ALA A 144 4.60 11.73 1.10
C ALA A 144 5.25 13.10 0.91
N VAL A 145 5.12 13.68 -0.28
CA VAL A 145 5.57 15.04 -0.56
C VAL A 145 4.37 15.98 -0.57
N ARG A 146 4.36 16.94 0.34
CA ARG A 146 3.28 17.93 0.46
C ARG A 146 3.72 19.28 -0.07
N ILE A 147 3.00 19.81 -1.05
CA ILE A 147 3.27 21.10 -1.66
C ILE A 147 2.18 22.08 -1.22
N TYR A 148 2.56 23.23 -0.70
CA TYR A 148 1.64 24.25 -0.20
C TYR A 148 1.74 25.52 -1.03
N GLY A 149 0.62 26.17 -1.29
CA GLY A 149 0.55 27.43 -2.02
C GLY A 149 -0.88 27.96 -2.06
N VAL A 150 -1.05 29.15 -2.59
CA VAL A 150 -2.37 29.82 -2.71
C VAL A 150 -2.95 29.71 -4.12
N ASP A 151 -2.14 29.38 -5.12
CA ASP A 151 -2.54 29.26 -6.51
C ASP A 151 -2.59 27.81 -6.94
N LEU A 152 -3.77 27.33 -7.35
CA LEU A 152 -4.01 25.93 -7.68
C LEU A 152 -3.29 25.50 -8.96
N GLU A 153 -3.17 26.39 -9.96
CA GLU A 153 -2.48 26.04 -11.21
C GLU A 153 -0.98 25.89 -10.98
N VAL A 154 -0.39 26.77 -10.19
CA VAL A 154 1.03 26.70 -9.79
C VAL A 154 1.27 25.43 -8.97
N LEU A 155 0.34 25.07 -8.05
CA LEU A 155 0.44 23.84 -7.27
C LEU A 155 0.42 22.60 -8.15
N ARG A 156 -0.48 22.52 -9.14
CA ARG A 156 -0.55 21.40 -10.10
C ARG A 156 0.72 21.26 -10.90
N GLN A 157 1.22 22.37 -11.45
CA GLN A 157 2.48 22.36 -12.20
C GLN A 157 3.65 21.87 -11.34
N LYS A 158 3.74 22.36 -10.10
CA LYS A 158 4.80 21.92 -9.18
C LYS A 158 4.66 20.47 -8.75
N ALA A 159 3.44 19.96 -8.59
CA ALA A 159 3.20 18.55 -8.31
C ALA A 159 3.70 17.66 -9.47
N GLN A 160 3.39 18.01 -10.72
CA GLN A 160 3.89 17.30 -11.89
C GLN A 160 5.42 17.36 -12.04
N GLU A 161 6.04 18.49 -11.73
CA GLU A 161 7.50 18.62 -11.73
C GLU A 161 8.13 17.69 -10.68
N VAL A 162 7.56 17.62 -9.47
CA VAL A 162 8.03 16.75 -8.39
C VAL A 162 7.81 15.29 -8.74
N GLU A 163 6.65 14.92 -9.28
CA GLU A 163 6.34 13.56 -9.76
C GLU A 163 7.37 13.09 -10.78
N ALA A 164 7.69 13.93 -11.78
CA ALA A 164 8.67 13.61 -12.80
C ALA A 164 10.10 13.40 -12.22
N VAL A 165 10.46 14.14 -11.17
CA VAL A 165 11.75 13.98 -10.50
C VAL A 165 11.76 12.68 -9.68
N LEU A 166 10.69 12.40 -8.94
CA LEU A 166 10.60 11.20 -8.10
C LEU A 166 10.58 9.91 -8.93
N ALA A 167 9.93 9.92 -10.09
CA ALA A 167 9.94 8.78 -11.01
C ALA A 167 11.34 8.37 -11.51
N GLY A 168 12.34 9.24 -11.37
CA GLY A 168 13.75 8.97 -11.72
C GLY A 168 14.61 8.54 -10.53
N VAL A 169 14.05 8.37 -9.34
CA VAL A 169 14.81 7.98 -8.14
C VAL A 169 14.70 6.48 -7.93
N ASP A 170 15.84 5.79 -7.94
CA ASP A 170 15.87 4.35 -7.68
C ASP A 170 15.43 4.04 -6.23
N GLY A 171 14.45 3.16 -6.09
CA GLY A 171 13.97 2.70 -4.78
C GLY A 171 12.72 3.45 -4.24
N LEU A 172 12.09 4.27 -5.07
CA LEU A 172 10.77 4.86 -4.81
C LEU A 172 9.69 4.18 -5.65
#